data_d1e38b96ddbf9ccbed4b90d4a45e1031
#
_entry.id   d1e38b96ddbf9ccbed4b90d4a45e1031
#
_cell.length_a   1.000
_cell.length_b   1.000
_cell.length_c   1.000
_cell.angle_alpha   90.00
_cell.angle_beta   90.00
_cell.angle_gamma   90.00
#
_symmetry.space_group_name_H-M   'P 1'
#
loop_
_entity.id
_entity.type
_entity.pdbx_description
1 polymer ?
#
loop_
_entity_poly.entity_id
_entity_poly.type
_entity_poly.pdbx_seq_one_letter_code
_entity_poly.pdbx_strand_id
1 'polypeptide(L)'
;MISHREFRPAVVVIGGSGGIGRAIASVAARERGAVVLVARSPEGLAAAAAEVREGGGEAFTLELDLVAGDAPTRLEDFLSARGLVCDVLVNSAGYGLRGAATALPIDGQLGIIDLNIHSLTELTLHFLPGMVARRRGGVLNLSSVAGFVPGPYMALYFASKGFVRFFSEALHQELRRTGVTVTCLAPGPVSTEFLARSGAYQTVLFNILPKVDPEYVAERAWRGFKSGRRLVVPGISAKLAALAAALLPSAAMLPLVGRLQRGGNDPCPCGSGMKFKKCCGTRQIQLRRGLRGIIP
;
A
#
# COMPACT_ATOMS: atom_id res chain seq x y z
N MET A 1 -3.25 42.37 -14.98
CA MET A 1 -2.18 41.79 -14.14
C MET A 1 -2.80 40.67 -13.33
N ILE A 2 -2.60 39.42 -13.78
CA ILE A 2 -3.03 38.24 -13.01
C ILE A 2 -2.01 38.10 -11.89
N SER A 3 -2.44 38.37 -10.66
CA SER A 3 -1.65 38.14 -9.44
C SER A 3 -1.23 36.66 -9.46
N HIS A 4 0.07 36.41 -9.58
CA HIS A 4 0.65 35.09 -9.32
C HIS A 4 0.50 34.83 -7.82
N ARG A 5 -0.67 34.26 -7.41
CA ARG A 5 -0.78 33.64 -6.09
C ARG A 5 0.26 32.52 -6.06
N GLU A 6 1.33 32.73 -5.29
CA GLU A 6 2.24 31.64 -4.99
C GLU A 6 1.50 30.58 -4.17
N PHE A 7 1.15 29.49 -4.81
CA PHE A 7 0.54 28.36 -4.13
C PHE A 7 1.56 27.70 -3.20
N ARG A 8 1.16 27.47 -1.95
CA ARG A 8 2.00 26.77 -0.98
C ARG A 8 2.05 25.27 -1.27
N PRO A 9 3.23 24.64 -1.20
CA PRO A 9 3.36 23.20 -1.40
C PRO A 9 2.68 22.43 -0.27
N ALA A 10 1.95 21.38 -0.64
CA ALA A 10 1.31 20.45 0.30
C ALA A 10 1.66 18.99 -0.02
N VAL A 11 1.70 18.17 1.03
CA VAL A 11 1.73 16.72 0.92
C VAL A 11 0.30 16.20 0.95
N VAL A 12 -0.15 15.60 -0.13
CA VAL A 12 -1.48 15.01 -0.25
C VAL A 12 -1.39 13.52 0.03
N VAL A 13 -2.11 13.03 1.04
CA VAL A 13 -2.07 11.62 1.46
C VAL A 13 -3.43 10.97 1.23
N ILE A 14 -3.49 10.19 0.16
CA ILE A 14 -4.64 9.36 -0.20
C ILE A 14 -4.65 8.12 0.70
N GLY A 15 -5.75 7.89 1.41
CA GLY A 15 -5.82 6.88 2.47
C GLY A 15 -5.18 7.35 3.79
N GLY A 16 -5.22 8.66 4.04
CA GLY A 16 -4.59 9.31 5.20
C GLY A 16 -5.28 9.08 6.55
N SER A 17 -6.46 8.45 6.57
CA SER A 17 -7.23 8.23 7.81
C SER A 17 -6.68 7.12 8.71
N GLY A 18 -5.74 6.29 8.25
CA GLY A 18 -5.23 5.17 9.05
C GLY A 18 -3.99 4.48 8.50
N GLY A 19 -3.45 3.55 9.26
CA GLY A 19 -2.35 2.68 8.88
C GLY A 19 -1.10 3.43 8.39
N ILE A 20 -0.51 2.95 7.30
CA ILE A 20 0.73 3.50 6.75
C ILE A 20 0.53 4.93 6.24
N GLY A 21 -0.64 5.24 5.64
CA GLY A 21 -0.94 6.59 5.15
C GLY A 21 -0.92 7.63 6.27
N ARG A 22 -1.60 7.36 7.38
CA ARG A 22 -1.61 8.21 8.58
C ARG A 22 -0.20 8.40 9.14
N ALA A 23 0.57 7.33 9.27
CA ALA A 23 1.95 7.41 9.73
C ALA A 23 2.85 8.24 8.79
N ILE A 24 2.70 8.11 7.45
CA ILE A 24 3.43 8.95 6.48
C ILE A 24 3.02 10.42 6.61
N ALA A 25 1.73 10.70 6.83
CA ALA A 25 1.25 12.07 7.03
C ALA A 25 1.92 12.73 8.23
N SER A 26 1.99 12.03 9.37
CA SER A 26 2.66 12.52 10.59
C SER A 26 4.16 12.74 10.39
N VAL A 27 4.85 11.85 9.66
CA VAL A 27 6.29 12.02 9.34
C VAL A 27 6.51 13.20 8.39
N ALA A 28 5.68 13.34 7.34
CA ALA A 28 5.80 14.40 6.35
C ALA A 28 5.52 15.78 6.95
N ALA A 29 4.58 15.88 7.88
CA ALA A 29 4.19 17.10 8.55
C ALA A 29 5.35 17.80 9.28
N ARG A 30 6.25 17.01 9.90
CA ARG A 30 7.44 17.53 10.62
C ARG A 30 8.40 18.32 9.71
N GLU A 31 8.34 18.10 8.40
CA GLU A 31 9.30 18.69 7.47
C GLU A 31 8.65 19.63 6.43
N ARG A 32 7.39 19.40 6.08
CA ARG A 32 6.72 20.09 4.96
C ARG A 32 5.60 21.04 5.36
N GLY A 33 5.16 21.03 6.60
CA GLY A 33 4.15 21.91 7.15
C GLY A 33 2.71 21.54 6.74
N ALA A 34 2.30 21.77 5.49
CA ALA A 34 0.92 21.52 5.03
C ALA A 34 0.71 20.08 4.57
N VAL A 35 -0.25 19.37 5.18
CA VAL A 35 -0.67 18.01 4.83
C VAL A 35 -2.16 17.99 4.56
N VAL A 36 -2.56 17.40 3.44
CA VAL A 36 -3.96 17.17 3.07
C VAL A 36 -4.24 15.68 3.17
N LEU A 37 -5.11 15.32 4.09
CA LEU A 37 -5.54 13.94 4.36
C LEU A 37 -6.81 13.65 3.58
N VAL A 38 -6.81 12.64 2.75
CA VAL A 38 -7.93 12.25 1.90
C VAL A 38 -8.36 10.82 2.23
N ALA A 39 -9.62 10.62 2.60
CA ALA A 39 -10.23 9.31 2.87
C ALA A 39 -11.75 9.42 2.91
N ARG A 40 -12.45 8.28 3.12
CA ARG A 40 -13.91 8.22 3.26
C ARG A 40 -14.41 8.34 4.70
N SER A 41 -13.56 8.06 5.71
CA SER A 41 -13.96 8.10 7.12
C SER A 41 -13.67 9.47 7.74
N PRO A 42 -14.69 10.27 8.05
CA PRO A 42 -14.51 11.58 8.69
C PRO A 42 -13.87 11.45 10.09
N GLU A 43 -14.22 10.43 10.86
CA GLU A 43 -13.66 10.19 12.20
C GLU A 43 -12.16 9.85 12.10
N GLY A 44 -11.79 8.97 11.15
CA GLY A 44 -10.39 8.63 10.91
C GLY A 44 -9.57 9.81 10.40
N LEU A 45 -10.16 10.67 9.55
CA LEU A 45 -9.55 11.92 9.10
C LEU A 45 -9.34 12.91 10.26
N ALA A 46 -10.33 13.09 11.13
CA ALA A 46 -10.25 13.99 12.28
C ALA A 46 -9.12 13.54 13.24
N ALA A 47 -9.05 12.24 13.55
CA ALA A 47 -8.00 11.69 14.40
C ALA A 47 -6.61 11.85 13.80
N ALA A 48 -6.44 11.57 12.50
CA ALA A 48 -5.16 11.74 11.81
C ALA A 48 -4.75 13.22 11.71
N ALA A 49 -5.70 14.13 11.52
CA ALA A 49 -5.44 15.57 11.49
C ALA A 49 -5.01 16.11 12.87
N ALA A 50 -5.57 15.58 13.95
CA ALA A 50 -5.13 15.92 15.32
C ALA A 50 -3.66 15.56 15.53
N GLU A 51 -3.24 14.34 15.18
CA GLU A 51 -1.82 13.91 15.28
C GLU A 51 -0.86 14.77 14.44
N VAL A 52 -1.26 15.13 13.22
CA VAL A 52 -0.46 16.02 12.38
C VAL A 52 -0.26 17.38 13.05
N ARG A 53 -1.31 17.93 13.67
CA ARG A 53 -1.26 19.22 14.37
C ARG A 53 -0.45 19.16 15.66
N GLU A 54 -0.60 18.08 16.43
CA GLU A 54 0.22 17.82 17.62
C GLU A 54 1.71 17.73 17.28
N GLY A 55 2.04 17.19 16.10
CA GLY A 55 3.40 17.16 15.54
C GLY A 55 3.89 18.50 14.97
N GLY A 56 3.10 19.59 15.09
CA GLY A 56 3.46 20.93 14.61
C GLY A 56 3.15 21.20 13.14
N GLY A 57 2.49 20.28 12.43
CA GLY A 57 2.07 20.44 11.04
C GLY A 57 0.70 21.11 10.88
N GLU A 58 0.44 21.62 9.68
CA GLU A 58 -0.87 22.13 9.28
C GLU A 58 -1.65 21.01 8.58
N ALA A 59 -2.83 20.63 9.11
CA ALA A 59 -3.63 19.53 8.58
C ALA A 59 -4.95 20.02 7.99
N PHE A 60 -5.22 19.60 6.76
CA PHE A 60 -6.49 19.71 6.07
C PHE A 60 -7.09 18.33 5.83
N THR A 61 -8.39 18.21 5.87
CA THR A 61 -9.10 16.95 5.63
C THR A 61 -10.06 17.09 4.47
N LEU A 62 -10.09 16.10 3.60
CA LEU A 62 -11.05 15.98 2.50
C LEU A 62 -11.70 14.59 2.56
N GLU A 63 -12.99 14.56 2.84
CA GLU A 63 -13.80 13.37 2.66
C GLU A 63 -14.07 13.17 1.16
N LEU A 64 -13.56 12.07 0.60
CA LEU A 64 -13.64 11.80 -0.83
C LEU A 64 -13.69 10.29 -1.09
N ASP A 65 -14.66 9.89 -1.90
CA ASP A 65 -14.64 8.57 -2.51
C ASP A 65 -13.83 8.60 -3.81
N LEU A 66 -12.76 7.84 -3.85
CA LEU A 66 -11.80 7.86 -4.94
C LEU A 66 -12.31 7.16 -6.21
N VAL A 67 -13.36 6.38 -6.12
CA VAL A 67 -13.96 5.67 -7.26
C VAL A 67 -15.16 6.42 -7.87
N ALA A 68 -15.44 7.62 -7.40
CA ALA A 68 -16.57 8.43 -7.85
C ALA A 68 -16.35 9.17 -9.19
N GLY A 69 -15.28 8.89 -9.93
CA GLY A 69 -15.02 9.42 -11.28
C GLY A 69 -14.62 10.90 -11.38
N ASP A 70 -14.86 11.71 -10.36
CA ASP A 70 -14.51 13.13 -10.28
C ASP A 70 -13.43 13.44 -9.23
N ALA A 71 -12.88 12.41 -8.62
CA ALA A 71 -11.96 12.54 -7.49
C ALA A 71 -10.73 13.43 -7.74
N PRO A 72 -10.02 13.36 -8.88
CA PRO A 72 -8.89 14.23 -9.14
C PRO A 72 -9.29 15.71 -9.20
N THR A 73 -10.38 16.03 -9.89
CA THR A 73 -10.89 17.42 -10.04
C THR A 73 -11.31 17.98 -8.68
N ARG A 74 -12.09 17.24 -7.89
CA ARG A 74 -12.50 17.68 -6.55
C ARG A 74 -11.32 17.90 -5.62
N LEU A 75 -10.28 17.08 -5.71
CA LEU A 75 -9.06 17.27 -4.92
C LEU A 75 -8.29 18.51 -5.37
N GLU A 76 -8.18 18.76 -6.68
CA GLU A 76 -7.53 19.94 -7.23
C GLU A 76 -8.25 21.22 -6.84
N ASP A 77 -9.59 21.26 -6.94
CA ASP A 77 -10.43 22.38 -6.52
C ASP A 77 -10.27 22.65 -5.01
N PHE A 78 -10.25 21.59 -4.19
CA PHE A 78 -10.02 21.69 -2.75
C PHE A 78 -8.68 22.32 -2.41
N LEU A 79 -7.61 21.93 -3.11
CA LEU A 79 -6.28 22.50 -2.96
C LEU A 79 -6.24 23.96 -3.39
N SER A 80 -6.77 24.26 -4.57
CA SER A 80 -6.78 25.59 -5.17
C SER A 80 -7.54 26.60 -4.30
N ALA A 81 -8.70 26.22 -3.75
CA ALA A 81 -9.49 27.06 -2.85
C ALA A 81 -8.73 27.47 -1.56
N ARG A 82 -7.69 26.70 -1.19
CA ARG A 82 -6.84 26.94 -0.01
C ARG A 82 -5.48 27.54 -0.33
N GLY A 83 -5.23 27.90 -1.58
CA GLY A 83 -3.92 28.38 -2.02
C GLY A 83 -2.83 27.32 -1.88
N LEU A 84 -3.19 26.03 -2.03
CA LEU A 84 -2.28 24.91 -1.96
C LEU A 84 -2.07 24.30 -3.35
N VAL A 85 -0.91 23.65 -3.53
CA VAL A 85 -0.62 22.82 -4.69
C VAL A 85 -0.09 21.45 -4.24
N CYS A 86 -0.48 20.39 -4.94
CA CYS A 86 0.06 19.07 -4.69
C CYS A 86 1.55 19.04 -5.07
N ASP A 87 2.44 19.07 -4.06
CA ASP A 87 3.88 18.94 -4.22
C ASP A 87 4.32 17.49 -4.07
N VAL A 88 3.70 16.76 -3.15
CA VAL A 88 3.91 15.31 -2.99
C VAL A 88 2.57 14.62 -2.92
N LEU A 89 2.36 13.62 -3.78
CA LEU A 89 1.21 12.73 -3.76
C LEU A 89 1.59 11.39 -3.15
N VAL A 90 0.96 11.01 -2.05
CA VAL A 90 1.12 9.71 -1.40
C VAL A 90 -0.11 8.85 -1.65
N ASN A 91 -0.02 7.86 -2.52
CA ASN A 91 -1.09 6.92 -2.81
C ASN A 91 -1.01 5.71 -1.86
N SER A 92 -1.71 5.79 -0.73
CA SER A 92 -1.74 4.74 0.30
C SER A 92 -3.08 4.03 0.43
N ALA A 93 -4.13 4.52 -0.22
CA ALA A 93 -5.42 3.84 -0.23
C ALA A 93 -5.35 2.49 -0.95
N GLY A 94 -6.08 1.52 -0.42
CA GLY A 94 -6.18 0.21 -1.04
C GLY A 94 -6.71 -0.85 -0.08
N TYR A 95 -7.25 -1.91 -0.64
CA TYR A 95 -7.70 -3.07 0.13
C TYR A 95 -7.41 -4.39 -0.61
N GLY A 96 -7.63 -5.48 0.06
CA GLY A 96 -7.50 -6.82 -0.49
C GLY A 96 -8.60 -7.73 0.05
N LEU A 97 -8.93 -8.76 -0.71
CA LEU A 97 -9.87 -9.81 -0.30
C LEU A 97 -9.15 -11.15 -0.37
N ARG A 98 -9.38 -11.99 0.63
CA ARG A 98 -8.86 -13.35 0.71
C ARG A 98 -9.97 -14.39 0.50
N GLY A 99 -9.73 -15.28 -0.42
CA GLY A 99 -10.63 -16.39 -0.77
C GLY A 99 -10.34 -16.93 -2.15
N ALA A 100 -10.94 -18.04 -2.52
CA ALA A 100 -10.92 -18.50 -3.90
C ALA A 100 -11.64 -17.48 -4.80
N ALA A 101 -11.07 -17.15 -5.96
CA ALA A 101 -11.65 -16.16 -6.86
C ALA A 101 -13.10 -16.51 -7.28
N THR A 102 -13.42 -17.80 -7.38
CA THR A 102 -14.76 -18.30 -7.68
C THR A 102 -15.77 -18.19 -6.52
N ALA A 103 -15.30 -17.93 -5.30
CA ALA A 103 -16.13 -17.83 -4.10
C ALA A 103 -16.27 -16.41 -3.55
N LEU A 104 -15.47 -15.48 -4.03
CA LEU A 104 -15.53 -14.07 -3.62
C LEU A 104 -16.55 -13.30 -4.47
N PRO A 105 -17.27 -12.30 -3.89
CA PRO A 105 -18.17 -11.43 -4.65
C PRO A 105 -17.42 -10.72 -5.78
N ILE A 106 -17.99 -10.70 -6.98
CA ILE A 106 -17.38 -10.08 -8.17
C ILE A 106 -17.14 -8.58 -7.93
N ASP A 107 -18.14 -7.86 -7.41
CA ASP A 107 -18.04 -6.41 -7.17
C ASP A 107 -16.91 -6.08 -6.19
N GLY A 108 -16.75 -6.88 -5.12
CA GLY A 108 -15.64 -6.71 -4.19
C GLY A 108 -14.27 -6.96 -4.83
N GLN A 109 -14.19 -7.87 -5.79
CA GLN A 109 -12.97 -8.16 -6.54
C GLN A 109 -12.66 -7.03 -7.53
N LEU A 110 -13.65 -6.55 -8.30
CA LEU A 110 -13.51 -5.45 -9.24
C LEU A 110 -13.16 -4.15 -8.51
N GLY A 111 -13.76 -3.88 -7.37
CA GLY A 111 -13.42 -2.71 -6.55
C GLY A 111 -11.95 -2.69 -6.09
N ILE A 112 -11.23 -3.83 -6.05
CA ILE A 112 -9.76 -3.82 -5.87
C ILE A 112 -9.08 -3.17 -7.08
N ILE A 113 -9.56 -3.42 -8.29
CA ILE A 113 -9.03 -2.80 -9.50
C ILE A 113 -9.32 -1.31 -9.47
N ASP A 114 -10.56 -0.93 -9.17
CA ASP A 114 -11.00 0.46 -9.15
C ASP A 114 -10.20 1.31 -8.15
N LEU A 115 -10.01 0.81 -6.93
CA LEU A 115 -9.29 1.56 -5.90
C LEU A 115 -7.76 1.44 -6.03
N ASN A 116 -7.22 0.20 -6.12
CA ASN A 116 -5.77 0.00 -6.03
C ASN A 116 -5.05 0.33 -7.34
N ILE A 117 -5.74 0.29 -8.50
CA ILE A 117 -5.15 0.51 -9.82
C ILE A 117 -5.70 1.78 -10.44
N HIS A 118 -7.00 1.84 -10.74
CA HIS A 118 -7.60 2.94 -11.51
C HIS A 118 -7.43 4.28 -10.78
N SER A 119 -7.94 4.42 -9.55
CA SER A 119 -7.86 5.68 -8.80
C SER A 119 -6.41 6.12 -8.54
N LEU A 120 -5.51 5.18 -8.22
CA LEU A 120 -4.08 5.49 -8.05
C LEU A 120 -3.46 6.02 -9.34
N THR A 121 -3.76 5.39 -10.46
CA THR A 121 -3.23 5.77 -11.78
C THR A 121 -3.77 7.14 -12.20
N GLU A 122 -5.08 7.33 -12.08
CA GLU A 122 -5.77 8.56 -12.42
C GLU A 122 -5.22 9.75 -11.62
N LEU A 123 -5.15 9.66 -10.30
CA LEU A 123 -4.56 10.70 -9.44
C LEU A 123 -3.10 10.98 -9.79
N THR A 124 -2.31 9.92 -10.02
CA THR A 124 -0.91 10.08 -10.40
C THR A 124 -0.77 10.85 -11.71
N LEU A 125 -1.49 10.43 -12.75
CA LEU A 125 -1.41 11.07 -14.07
C LEU A 125 -2.01 12.48 -14.09
N HIS A 126 -3.00 12.76 -13.25
CA HIS A 126 -3.60 14.10 -13.12
C HIS A 126 -2.61 15.12 -12.54
N PHE A 127 -1.90 14.78 -11.45
CA PHE A 127 -1.00 15.73 -10.78
C PHE A 127 0.41 15.80 -11.37
N LEU A 128 0.84 14.75 -12.07
CA LEU A 128 2.20 14.63 -12.59
C LEU A 128 2.62 15.75 -13.55
N PRO A 129 1.79 16.18 -14.54
CA PRO A 129 2.15 17.27 -15.45
C PRO A 129 2.47 18.59 -14.73
N GLY A 130 1.68 18.94 -13.71
CA GLY A 130 1.92 20.11 -12.88
C GLY A 130 3.23 20.04 -12.10
N MET A 131 3.60 18.88 -11.56
CA MET A 131 4.89 18.65 -10.89
C MET A 131 6.05 18.78 -11.88
N VAL A 132 5.94 18.23 -13.09
CA VAL A 132 6.95 18.33 -14.15
C VAL A 132 7.15 19.79 -14.58
N ALA A 133 6.06 20.52 -14.79
CA ALA A 133 6.12 21.94 -15.19
C ALA A 133 6.84 22.80 -14.15
N ARG A 134 6.62 22.53 -12.85
CA ARG A 134 7.32 23.21 -11.76
C ARG A 134 8.73 22.68 -11.49
N ARG A 135 9.13 21.58 -12.16
CA ARG A 135 10.39 20.84 -11.95
C ARG A 135 10.59 20.46 -10.47
N ARG A 136 9.52 20.18 -9.78
CA ARG A 136 9.50 19.95 -8.33
C ARG A 136 8.32 19.07 -7.94
N GLY A 137 8.56 18.19 -6.98
CA GLY A 137 7.51 17.35 -6.38
C GLY A 137 7.79 15.87 -6.55
N GLY A 138 6.76 15.06 -6.32
CA GLY A 138 6.87 13.64 -6.55
C GLY A 138 5.69 12.81 -6.07
N VAL A 139 5.80 11.51 -6.33
CA VAL A 139 4.76 10.53 -6.03
C VAL A 139 5.36 9.38 -5.22
N LEU A 140 4.70 9.03 -4.12
CA LEU A 140 5.00 7.86 -3.28
C LEU A 140 3.84 6.88 -3.36
N ASN A 141 4.01 5.80 -4.12
CA ASN A 141 2.99 4.78 -4.34
C ASN A 141 3.17 3.58 -3.40
N LEU A 142 2.12 3.20 -2.67
CA LEU A 142 2.12 2.06 -1.76
C LEU A 142 1.79 0.76 -2.49
N SER A 143 2.82 -0.01 -2.80
CA SER A 143 2.76 -1.41 -3.22
C SER A 143 2.82 -2.36 -1.99
N SER A 144 3.44 -3.51 -2.11
CA SER A 144 3.68 -4.52 -1.07
C SER A 144 4.73 -5.51 -1.57
N VAL A 145 5.32 -6.30 -0.67
CA VAL A 145 6.06 -7.51 -1.07
C VAL A 145 5.18 -8.50 -1.86
N ALA A 146 3.87 -8.42 -1.73
CA ALA A 146 2.91 -9.14 -2.57
C ALA A 146 3.04 -8.79 -4.07
N GLY A 147 3.55 -7.62 -4.42
CA GLY A 147 3.77 -7.19 -5.80
C GLY A 147 4.99 -7.84 -6.49
N PHE A 148 5.69 -8.77 -5.83
CA PHE A 148 6.84 -9.48 -6.40
C PHE A 148 6.51 -10.90 -6.88
N VAL A 149 5.36 -11.45 -6.49
CA VAL A 149 4.96 -12.83 -6.80
C VAL A 149 3.47 -12.92 -7.07
N PRO A 150 3.02 -13.91 -7.84
CA PRO A 150 1.59 -14.21 -7.93
C PRO A 150 1.07 -14.79 -6.60
N GLY A 151 -0.13 -14.38 -6.18
CA GLY A 151 -0.71 -14.75 -4.89
C GLY A 151 -2.03 -15.51 -5.00
N PRO A 152 -2.02 -16.86 -5.03
CA PRO A 152 -3.25 -17.64 -4.92
C PRO A 152 -4.06 -17.26 -3.68
N TYR A 153 -5.39 -17.26 -3.78
CA TYR A 153 -6.36 -16.83 -2.75
C TYR A 153 -6.38 -15.33 -2.42
N MET A 154 -5.54 -14.53 -3.07
CA MET A 154 -5.56 -13.07 -3.06
C MET A 154 -5.14 -12.52 -4.43
N ALA A 155 -5.56 -13.18 -5.50
CA ALA A 155 -5.05 -12.98 -6.86
C ALA A 155 -5.07 -11.51 -7.29
N LEU A 156 -6.23 -10.83 -7.18
CA LEU A 156 -6.34 -9.43 -7.58
C LEU A 156 -5.54 -8.48 -6.70
N TYR A 157 -5.43 -8.74 -5.40
CA TYR A 157 -4.58 -7.92 -4.53
C TYR A 157 -3.11 -8.01 -4.93
N PHE A 158 -2.57 -9.23 -5.10
CA PHE A 158 -1.17 -9.41 -5.51
C PHE A 158 -0.93 -8.81 -6.90
N ALA A 159 -1.84 -9.04 -7.85
CA ALA A 159 -1.76 -8.45 -9.18
C ALA A 159 -1.79 -6.92 -9.15
N SER A 160 -2.68 -6.32 -8.33
CA SER A 160 -2.75 -4.86 -8.17
C SER A 160 -1.45 -4.28 -7.59
N LYS A 161 -0.84 -4.97 -6.62
CA LYS A 161 0.43 -4.52 -6.05
C LYS A 161 1.61 -4.71 -7.00
N GLY A 162 1.56 -5.71 -7.88
CA GLY A 162 2.49 -5.87 -9.01
C GLY A 162 2.36 -4.70 -10.01
N PHE A 163 1.12 -4.37 -10.39
CA PHE A 163 0.86 -3.20 -11.25
C PHE A 163 1.45 -1.93 -10.65
N VAL A 164 1.12 -1.60 -9.40
CA VAL A 164 1.62 -0.40 -8.72
C VAL A 164 3.14 -0.35 -8.70
N ARG A 165 3.80 -1.48 -8.46
CA ARG A 165 5.25 -1.57 -8.47
C ARG A 165 5.81 -1.24 -9.85
N PHE A 166 5.39 -1.96 -10.90
CA PHE A 166 5.93 -1.76 -12.25
C PHE A 166 5.61 -0.38 -12.81
N PHE A 167 4.41 0.12 -12.59
CA PHE A 167 4.01 1.47 -12.96
C PHE A 167 4.90 2.53 -12.30
N SER A 168 5.13 2.42 -11.00
CA SER A 168 6.00 3.36 -10.27
C SER A 168 7.45 3.30 -10.74
N GLU A 169 7.99 2.10 -10.99
CA GLU A 169 9.37 1.92 -11.44
C GLU A 169 9.56 2.47 -12.86
N ALA A 170 8.57 2.32 -13.75
CA ALA A 170 8.59 2.90 -15.10
C ALA A 170 8.58 4.43 -15.04
N LEU A 171 7.61 5.02 -14.31
CA LEU A 171 7.54 6.47 -14.13
C LEU A 171 8.81 7.06 -13.49
N HIS A 172 9.39 6.36 -12.52
CA HIS A 172 10.67 6.79 -11.94
C HIS A 172 11.76 6.95 -13.01
N GLN A 173 11.85 6.03 -13.95
CA GLN A 173 12.83 6.09 -15.03
C GLN A 173 12.53 7.20 -16.05
N GLU A 174 11.26 7.35 -16.44
CA GLU A 174 10.81 8.37 -17.38
C GLU A 174 11.08 9.79 -16.86
N LEU A 175 10.94 10.01 -15.56
CA LEU A 175 11.00 11.33 -14.91
C LEU A 175 12.39 11.73 -14.38
N ARG A 176 13.41 10.91 -14.56
CA ARG A 176 14.76 11.10 -13.97
C ARG A 176 15.39 12.47 -14.16
N ARG A 177 15.01 13.24 -15.18
CA ARG A 177 15.61 14.57 -15.49
C ARG A 177 14.63 15.72 -15.35
N THR A 178 13.44 15.46 -14.82
CA THR A 178 12.37 16.45 -14.73
C THR A 178 12.34 17.20 -13.40
N GLY A 179 13.09 16.75 -12.39
CA GLY A 179 13.01 17.26 -11.02
C GLY A 179 11.89 16.60 -10.19
N VAL A 180 11.18 15.60 -10.74
CA VAL A 180 10.11 14.88 -10.07
C VAL A 180 10.58 13.48 -9.64
N THR A 181 10.30 13.11 -8.39
CA THR A 181 10.63 11.79 -7.84
C THR A 181 9.41 10.88 -7.82
N VAL A 182 9.55 9.64 -8.31
CA VAL A 182 8.54 8.60 -8.09
C VAL A 182 9.18 7.46 -7.32
N THR A 183 8.56 7.11 -6.19
CA THR A 183 9.04 6.03 -5.30
C THR A 183 7.95 5.00 -5.08
N CYS A 184 8.30 3.74 -5.28
CA CYS A 184 7.47 2.60 -4.89
C CYS A 184 7.83 2.17 -3.46
N LEU A 185 6.86 2.15 -2.56
CA LEU A 185 6.99 1.58 -1.22
C LEU A 185 6.41 0.16 -1.22
N ALA A 186 7.21 -0.85 -0.90
CA ALA A 186 6.80 -2.25 -0.87
C ALA A 186 7.06 -2.88 0.51
N PRO A 187 6.21 -2.61 1.51
CA PRO A 187 6.35 -3.18 2.85
C PRO A 187 5.99 -4.65 2.89
N GLY A 188 6.52 -5.36 3.88
CA GLY A 188 6.00 -6.64 4.37
C GLY A 188 4.73 -6.45 5.19
N PRO A 189 4.34 -7.43 6.02
CA PRO A 189 3.21 -7.29 6.93
C PRO A 189 3.42 -6.14 7.92
N VAL A 190 2.45 -5.24 7.99
CA VAL A 190 2.45 -4.08 8.90
C VAL A 190 1.28 -4.21 9.87
N SER A 191 1.47 -3.82 11.12
CA SER A 191 0.43 -3.85 12.17
C SER A 191 -0.61 -2.77 11.93
N THR A 192 -1.56 -3.03 11.03
CA THR A 192 -2.65 -2.13 10.65
C THR A 192 -3.97 -2.87 10.55
N GLU A 193 -5.08 -2.14 10.52
CA GLU A 193 -6.41 -2.69 10.30
C GLU A 193 -6.58 -3.39 8.94
N PHE A 194 -5.69 -3.15 7.99
CA PHE A 194 -5.71 -3.82 6.68
C PHE A 194 -5.74 -5.34 6.82
N LEU A 195 -4.97 -5.91 7.75
CA LEU A 195 -4.92 -7.35 8.00
C LEU A 195 -6.27 -7.91 8.46
N ALA A 196 -7.00 -7.15 9.28
CA ALA A 196 -8.33 -7.53 9.75
C ALA A 196 -9.34 -7.47 8.62
N ARG A 197 -9.37 -6.36 7.88
CA ARG A 197 -10.33 -6.11 6.79
C ARG A 197 -10.16 -7.07 5.60
N SER A 198 -8.92 -7.46 5.29
CA SER A 198 -8.61 -8.38 4.18
C SER A 198 -8.83 -9.87 4.51
N GLY A 199 -9.05 -10.23 5.77
CA GLY A 199 -9.10 -11.63 6.23
C GLY A 199 -7.71 -12.31 6.25
N ALA A 200 -6.62 -11.56 6.05
CA ALA A 200 -5.27 -12.08 5.97
C ALA A 200 -4.72 -12.60 7.32
N TYR A 201 -5.30 -12.20 8.45
CA TYR A 201 -4.95 -12.75 9.78
C TYR A 201 -5.01 -14.27 9.89
N GLN A 202 -5.84 -14.91 9.06
CA GLN A 202 -6.05 -16.36 9.11
C GLN A 202 -4.96 -17.13 8.36
N THR A 203 -4.03 -16.46 7.68
CA THR A 203 -3.02 -17.12 6.86
C THR A 203 -1.75 -17.44 7.63
N VAL A 204 -1.08 -18.53 7.24
CA VAL A 204 0.21 -18.92 7.80
C VAL A 204 1.27 -17.86 7.50
N LEU A 205 1.20 -17.23 6.32
CA LEU A 205 2.14 -16.21 5.87
C LEU A 205 2.24 -15.04 6.85
N PHE A 206 1.10 -14.48 7.25
CA PHE A 206 1.04 -13.33 8.15
C PHE A 206 1.31 -13.68 9.62
N ASN A 207 1.29 -14.97 9.97
CA ASN A 207 1.61 -15.44 11.31
C ASN A 207 3.10 -15.80 11.48
N ILE A 208 3.82 -16.06 10.37
CA ILE A 208 5.25 -16.40 10.40
C ILE A 208 6.14 -15.16 10.25
N LEU A 209 5.71 -14.20 9.40
CA LEU A 209 6.51 -12.99 9.16
C LEU A 209 6.36 -12.00 10.32
N PRO A 210 7.46 -11.44 10.81
CA PRO A 210 7.40 -10.40 11.83
C PRO A 210 6.64 -9.19 11.26
N LYS A 211 5.67 -8.70 12.03
CA LYS A 211 4.94 -7.48 11.70
C LYS A 211 5.82 -6.29 12.03
N VAL A 212 5.79 -5.30 11.14
CA VAL A 212 6.54 -4.04 11.32
C VAL A 212 5.57 -2.96 11.76
N ASP A 213 6.10 -2.01 12.49
CA ASP A 213 5.37 -0.84 12.94
C ASP A 213 5.10 0.13 11.76
N PRO A 214 3.89 0.73 11.65
CA PRO A 214 3.57 1.72 10.62
C PRO A 214 4.53 2.92 10.62
N GLU A 215 4.93 3.43 11.79
CA GLU A 215 5.84 4.56 11.95
C GLU A 215 7.24 4.24 11.38
N TYR A 216 7.78 3.07 11.69
CA TYR A 216 9.04 2.61 11.10
C TYR A 216 8.96 2.54 9.57
N VAL A 217 7.84 2.02 9.03
CA VAL A 217 7.62 1.95 7.58
C VAL A 217 7.54 3.35 6.98
N ALA A 218 6.80 4.27 7.62
CA ALA A 218 6.64 5.65 7.18
C ALA A 218 7.97 6.41 7.14
N GLU A 219 8.79 6.31 8.18
CA GLU A 219 10.11 6.94 8.22
C GLU A 219 11.03 6.42 7.10
N ARG A 220 11.04 5.10 6.85
CA ARG A 220 11.83 4.51 5.78
C ARG A 220 11.31 4.91 4.41
N ALA A 221 9.99 4.99 4.23
CA ALA A 221 9.34 5.43 3.01
C ALA A 221 9.71 6.89 2.69
N TRP A 222 9.52 7.78 3.66
CA TRP A 222 9.78 9.20 3.50
C TRP A 222 11.25 9.51 3.23
N ARG A 223 12.15 8.89 3.99
CA ARG A 223 13.61 9.01 3.76
C ARG A 223 14.00 8.49 2.38
N GLY A 224 13.44 7.35 1.96
CA GLY A 224 13.71 6.78 0.64
C GLY A 224 13.20 7.67 -0.49
N PHE A 225 11.99 8.23 -0.34
CA PHE A 225 11.41 9.18 -1.27
C PHE A 225 12.30 10.44 -1.42
N LYS A 226 12.70 11.06 -0.32
CA LYS A 226 13.59 12.23 -0.34
C LYS A 226 14.97 11.96 -0.95
N SER A 227 15.44 10.73 -0.81
CA SER A 227 16.71 10.29 -1.42
C SER A 227 16.56 9.89 -2.89
N GLY A 228 15.40 10.09 -3.52
CA GLY A 228 15.15 9.73 -4.91
C GLY A 228 15.20 8.23 -5.18
N ARG A 229 14.90 7.37 -4.20
CA ARG A 229 14.92 5.92 -4.41
C ARG A 229 13.73 5.45 -5.22
N ARG A 230 13.99 4.64 -6.26
CA ARG A 230 12.96 3.99 -7.06
C ARG A 230 12.05 3.06 -6.24
N LEU A 231 12.68 2.25 -5.37
CA LEU A 231 12.02 1.21 -4.58
C LEU A 231 12.50 1.24 -3.13
N VAL A 232 11.56 1.20 -2.19
CA VAL A 232 11.82 1.08 -0.76
C VAL A 232 11.13 -0.16 -0.23
N VAL A 233 11.90 -1.10 0.32
CA VAL A 233 11.39 -2.32 0.99
C VAL A 233 11.82 -2.25 2.45
N PRO A 234 10.93 -1.82 3.38
CA PRO A 234 11.25 -1.72 4.80
C PRO A 234 11.35 -3.10 5.47
N GLY A 235 12.38 -3.28 6.29
CA GLY A 235 12.61 -4.51 7.06
C GLY A 235 13.42 -5.58 6.31
N ILE A 236 14.21 -6.34 7.07
CA ILE A 236 15.12 -7.37 6.52
C ILE A 236 14.32 -8.55 5.96
N SER A 237 13.29 -9.00 6.69
CA SER A 237 12.42 -10.10 6.25
C SER A 237 11.71 -9.80 4.93
N ALA A 238 11.23 -8.57 4.76
CA ALA A 238 10.60 -8.12 3.52
C ALA A 238 11.59 -8.07 2.35
N LYS A 239 12.84 -7.62 2.60
CA LYS A 239 13.90 -7.61 1.59
C LYS A 239 14.28 -9.03 1.15
N LEU A 240 14.41 -9.96 2.09
CA LEU A 240 14.71 -11.37 1.80
C LEU A 240 13.57 -12.01 1.01
N ALA A 241 12.31 -11.74 1.36
CA ALA A 241 11.15 -12.23 0.62
C ALA A 241 11.11 -11.67 -0.82
N ALA A 242 11.40 -10.37 -1.00
CA ALA A 242 11.46 -9.74 -2.31
C ALA A 242 12.63 -10.30 -3.16
N LEU A 243 13.79 -10.56 -2.55
CA LEU A 243 14.94 -11.17 -3.22
C LEU A 243 14.63 -12.61 -3.64
N ALA A 244 14.06 -13.41 -2.75
CA ALA A 244 13.64 -14.77 -3.07
C ALA A 244 12.63 -14.80 -4.23
N ALA A 245 11.68 -13.86 -4.23
CA ALA A 245 10.71 -13.68 -5.30
C ALA A 245 11.34 -13.33 -6.67
N ALA A 246 12.45 -12.58 -6.65
CA ALA A 246 13.16 -12.20 -7.87
C ALA A 246 14.04 -13.34 -8.44
N LEU A 247 14.51 -14.24 -7.58
CA LEU A 247 15.44 -15.30 -7.97
C LEU A 247 14.75 -16.64 -8.28
N LEU A 248 13.60 -16.91 -7.66
CA LEU A 248 12.91 -18.18 -7.82
C LEU A 248 11.90 -18.14 -8.97
N PRO A 249 11.83 -19.19 -9.80
CA PRO A 249 10.81 -19.29 -10.84
C PRO A 249 9.38 -19.25 -10.24
N SER A 250 8.46 -18.61 -10.93
CA SER A 250 7.06 -18.53 -10.49
C SER A 250 6.41 -19.90 -10.29
N ALA A 251 6.82 -20.91 -11.08
CA ALA A 251 6.37 -22.29 -10.92
C ALA A 251 6.71 -22.90 -9.54
N ALA A 252 7.83 -22.53 -8.94
CA ALA A 252 8.20 -22.94 -7.59
C ALA A 252 7.52 -22.08 -6.51
N MET A 253 7.35 -20.77 -6.79
CA MET A 253 6.75 -19.84 -5.84
C MET A 253 5.23 -20.04 -5.69
N LEU A 254 4.51 -20.36 -6.76
CA LEU A 254 3.05 -20.52 -6.74
C LEU A 254 2.55 -21.55 -5.72
N PRO A 255 3.07 -22.80 -5.69
CA PRO A 255 2.67 -23.79 -4.69
C PRO A 255 3.00 -23.35 -3.26
N LEU A 256 4.17 -22.72 -3.07
CA LEU A 256 4.63 -22.24 -1.77
C LEU A 256 3.72 -21.13 -1.24
N VAL A 257 3.50 -20.07 -2.04
CA VAL A 257 2.64 -18.95 -1.68
C VAL A 257 1.20 -19.43 -1.46
N GLY A 258 0.70 -20.31 -2.34
CA GLY A 258 -0.63 -20.88 -2.19
C GLY A 258 -0.81 -21.67 -0.89
N ARG A 259 0.22 -22.41 -0.43
CA ARG A 259 0.18 -23.08 0.88
C ARG A 259 0.21 -22.09 2.04
N LEU A 260 1.02 -21.05 1.94
CA LEU A 260 1.19 -20.03 2.98
C LEU A 260 -0.06 -19.10 3.11
N GLN A 261 -0.79 -18.90 2.02
CA GLN A 261 -2.03 -18.12 2.00
C GLN A 261 -3.26 -18.86 2.51
N ARG A 262 -3.19 -20.18 2.66
CA ARG A 262 -4.30 -20.94 3.21
C ARG A 262 -4.50 -20.70 4.69
N GLY A 263 -5.77 -20.51 5.07
CA GLY A 263 -6.19 -20.52 6.46
C GLY A 263 -6.53 -21.94 6.92
N GLY A 264 -6.42 -22.22 8.22
CA GLY A 264 -6.77 -23.53 8.77
C GLY A 264 -8.22 -23.94 8.53
N ASN A 265 -9.11 -22.98 8.32
CA ASN A 265 -10.54 -23.22 8.08
C ASN A 265 -10.92 -23.34 6.59
N ASP A 266 -10.01 -23.09 5.67
CA ASP A 266 -10.25 -23.18 4.24
C ASP A 266 -10.52 -24.66 3.83
N PRO A 267 -11.27 -24.91 2.73
CA PRO A 267 -11.44 -26.25 2.19
C PRO A 267 -10.09 -26.91 1.87
N CYS A 268 -9.98 -28.19 2.18
CA CYS A 268 -8.73 -28.91 1.91
C CYS A 268 -8.53 -29.13 0.40
N PRO A 269 -7.34 -28.84 -0.16
CA PRO A 269 -7.07 -28.96 -1.59
C PRO A 269 -7.05 -30.39 -2.12
N CYS A 270 -7.07 -31.38 -1.22
CA CYS A 270 -7.12 -32.78 -1.62
C CYS A 270 -8.53 -33.25 -2.05
N GLY A 271 -9.53 -32.35 -2.05
CA GLY A 271 -10.91 -32.67 -2.42
C GLY A 271 -11.72 -33.42 -1.36
N SER A 272 -11.19 -33.59 -0.15
CA SER A 272 -11.86 -34.33 0.94
C SER A 272 -13.09 -33.65 1.52
N GLY A 273 -13.42 -32.40 1.13
CA GLY A 273 -14.49 -31.61 1.75
C GLY A 273 -14.23 -31.14 3.17
N MET A 274 -13.17 -31.61 3.81
CA MET A 274 -12.79 -31.23 5.18
C MET A 274 -12.03 -29.87 5.20
N LYS A 275 -12.06 -29.19 6.37
CA LYS A 275 -11.22 -28.03 6.62
C LYS A 275 -9.74 -28.41 6.59
N PHE A 276 -8.89 -27.56 6.01
CA PHE A 276 -7.45 -27.82 5.85
C PHE A 276 -6.76 -28.23 7.16
N LYS A 277 -7.07 -27.54 8.29
CA LYS A 277 -6.53 -27.91 9.61
C LYS A 277 -6.93 -29.29 10.13
N LYS A 278 -7.99 -29.88 9.60
CA LYS A 278 -8.50 -31.23 9.97
C LYS A 278 -8.12 -32.30 8.96
N CYS A 279 -7.39 -31.94 7.90
CA CYS A 279 -6.97 -32.85 6.84
C CYS A 279 -5.46 -32.72 6.55
N CYS A 280 -5.06 -32.19 5.39
CA CYS A 280 -3.66 -32.06 5.02
C CYS A 280 -2.86 -31.13 5.96
N GLY A 281 -3.52 -30.17 6.60
CA GLY A 281 -2.92 -29.28 7.60
C GLY A 281 -2.45 -30.00 8.86
N THR A 282 -3.08 -31.09 9.25
CA THR A 282 -2.70 -31.89 10.43
C THR A 282 -1.32 -32.54 10.24
N ARG A 283 -1.01 -33.02 9.03
CA ARG A 283 0.31 -33.58 8.69
C ARG A 283 1.44 -32.54 8.80
N GLN A 284 1.16 -31.28 8.47
CA GLN A 284 2.15 -30.19 8.59
C GLN A 284 2.42 -29.80 10.05
N ILE A 285 1.43 -29.91 10.92
CA ILE A 285 1.59 -29.63 12.36
C ILE A 285 2.46 -30.71 13.02
N GLN A 286 2.30 -31.95 12.62
CA GLN A 286 3.12 -33.07 13.13
C GLN A 286 4.60 -32.95 12.70
N LEU A 287 4.87 -32.57 11.44
CA LEU A 287 6.21 -32.31 10.95
C LEU A 287 6.90 -31.14 11.70
N ARG A 288 6.17 -30.10 12.04
CA ARG A 288 6.71 -28.97 12.84
C ARG A 288 7.00 -29.35 14.30
N ARG A 289 6.22 -30.22 14.90
CA ARG A 289 6.48 -30.74 16.26
C ARG A 289 7.73 -31.64 16.29
N GLY A 290 7.92 -32.47 15.24
CA GLY A 290 9.14 -33.28 15.08
C GLY A 290 10.41 -32.43 14.92
N LEU A 291 10.36 -31.32 14.19
CA LEU A 291 11.53 -30.44 13.99
C LEU A 291 11.89 -29.59 15.22
N ARG A 292 10.93 -29.30 16.12
CA ARG A 292 11.23 -28.59 17.39
C ARG A 292 11.89 -29.48 18.45
N GLY A 293 11.88 -30.80 18.28
CA GLY A 293 12.57 -31.75 19.16
C GLY A 293 13.97 -32.10 18.72
N ILE A 294 14.50 -31.52 17.62
CA ILE A 294 15.81 -31.86 17.04
C ILE A 294 16.83 -30.70 17.17
N ILE A 295 16.40 -29.54 17.68
CA ILE A 295 17.34 -28.43 17.97
C ILE A 295 17.43 -28.28 19.48
N PRO A 296 18.63 -28.52 20.08
CA PRO A 296 18.85 -28.32 21.52
C PRO A 296 18.75 -26.87 21.97
#